data_f3872a71795e9f5c9e4129996f4d1239
#
_entry.id   f3872a71795e9f5c9e4129996f4d1239
#
_cell.length_a   1.000
_cell.length_b   1.000
_cell.length_c   1.000
_cell.angle_alpha   90.00
_cell.angle_beta   90.00
_cell.angle_gamma   90.00
#
_symmetry.space_group_name_H-M   'P 1'
#
loop_
_entity.id
_entity.type
_entity.pdbx_description
1 polymer ?
#
loop_
_entity_poly.entity_id
_entity_poly.type
_entity_poly.pdbx_seq_one_letter_code
_entity_poly.pdbx_strand_id
1 'polypeptide(L)'
;MSTITPQKDPLLLGGHAFQSRFILGSGKFSLPLIQAVMQYGESEIATIALRRADADSPENILDYLPKGITLLPNTSGARTAEEAVRIARLSRELGCGDFVKIEVIHESKYLLPDNQETIRATEILAKEGFVVMPYMYPDLI
;
A
#
# COMPACT_ATOMS: atom_id res chain seq x y z
N MET A 1 7.15 -3.27 -43.13
CA MET A 1 7.66 -2.83 -41.82
C MET A 1 6.90 -3.60 -40.77
N SER A 2 7.58 -4.54 -40.11
CA SER A 2 6.98 -5.34 -39.03
C SER A 2 6.79 -4.45 -37.80
N THR A 3 5.55 -4.15 -37.44
CA THR A 3 5.23 -3.46 -36.19
C THR A 3 5.50 -4.43 -35.05
N ILE A 4 6.64 -4.29 -34.39
CA ILE A 4 6.92 -4.99 -33.14
C ILE A 4 5.94 -4.43 -32.11
N THR A 5 4.88 -5.17 -31.83
CA THR A 5 4.01 -4.89 -30.68
C THR A 5 4.87 -5.07 -29.43
N PRO A 6 5.04 -4.07 -28.57
CA PRO A 6 5.82 -4.25 -27.35
C PRO A 6 5.21 -5.38 -26.54
N GLN A 7 6.03 -6.38 -26.22
CA GLN A 7 5.62 -7.47 -25.36
C GLN A 7 5.29 -6.87 -24.00
N LYS A 8 4.06 -7.03 -23.54
CA LYS A 8 3.64 -6.59 -22.22
C LYS A 8 4.46 -7.37 -21.20
N ASP A 9 5.20 -6.65 -20.39
CA ASP A 9 5.99 -7.17 -19.26
C ASP A 9 5.29 -6.74 -17.95
N PRO A 10 4.27 -7.50 -17.48
CA PRO A 10 3.50 -7.13 -16.32
C PRO A 10 4.31 -7.26 -15.03
N LEU A 11 4.08 -6.35 -14.08
CA LEU A 11 4.55 -6.47 -12.72
C LEU A 11 3.71 -7.52 -12.00
N LEU A 12 4.33 -8.57 -11.46
CA LEU A 12 3.64 -9.59 -10.68
C LEU A 12 3.91 -9.38 -9.18
N LEU A 13 2.84 -9.15 -8.42
CA LEU A 13 2.88 -9.02 -6.96
C LEU A 13 1.82 -9.95 -6.34
N GLY A 14 2.23 -10.91 -5.53
CA GLY A 14 1.32 -11.84 -4.85
C GLY A 14 0.38 -12.59 -5.79
N GLY A 15 0.80 -12.89 -7.02
CA GLY A 15 -0.02 -13.53 -8.05
C GLY A 15 -0.91 -12.59 -8.85
N HIS A 16 -0.96 -11.29 -8.51
CA HIS A 16 -1.68 -10.27 -9.28
C HIS A 16 -0.77 -9.63 -10.34
N ALA A 17 -1.30 -9.43 -11.53
CA ALA A 17 -0.57 -8.85 -12.65
C ALA A 17 -0.98 -7.38 -12.85
N PHE A 18 0.00 -6.47 -12.84
CA PHE A 18 -0.18 -5.04 -13.06
C PHE A 18 0.55 -4.62 -14.34
N GLN A 19 -0.08 -3.74 -15.12
CA GLN A 19 0.54 -3.19 -16.33
C GLN A 19 1.44 -2.00 -16.01
N SER A 20 1.15 -1.29 -14.92
CA SER A 20 1.94 -0.16 -14.44
C SER A 20 2.83 -0.58 -13.28
N ARG A 21 4.07 -0.03 -13.25
CA ARG A 21 4.96 -0.11 -12.08
C ARG A 21 4.86 1.11 -11.17
N PHE A 22 3.94 2.02 -11.50
CA PHE A 22 3.74 3.23 -10.73
C PHE A 22 2.74 2.97 -9.59
N ILE A 23 3.19 3.15 -8.35
CA ILE A 23 2.36 3.07 -7.15
C ILE A 23 2.16 4.49 -6.63
N LEU A 24 0.91 4.93 -6.57
CA LEU A 24 0.57 6.28 -6.10
C LEU A 24 0.66 6.36 -4.58
N GLY A 25 1.47 7.32 -4.09
CA GLY A 25 1.45 7.73 -2.69
C GLY A 25 0.40 8.81 -2.46
N SER A 26 -0.64 8.53 -1.67
CA SER A 26 -1.74 9.47 -1.45
C SER A 26 -1.58 10.39 -0.22
N GLY A 27 -0.49 10.21 0.53
CA GLY A 27 -0.36 10.73 1.90
C GLY A 27 -0.35 12.25 2.09
N LYS A 28 0.01 13.03 1.06
CA LYS A 28 0.24 14.48 1.18
C LYS A 28 -0.40 15.30 0.07
N PHE A 29 -1.11 14.68 -0.86
CA PHE A 29 -1.67 15.37 -2.03
C PHE A 29 -3.13 15.76 -1.80
N SER A 30 -3.55 16.83 -2.49
CA SER A 30 -4.97 17.19 -2.55
C SER A 30 -5.76 16.15 -3.33
N LEU A 31 -7.03 15.97 -2.99
CA LEU A 31 -7.91 15.01 -3.66
C LEU A 31 -8.01 15.21 -5.19
N PRO A 32 -8.12 16.47 -5.72
CA PRO A 32 -8.08 16.71 -7.16
C PRO A 32 -6.77 16.28 -7.81
N LEU A 33 -5.63 16.43 -7.13
CA LEU A 33 -4.34 16.01 -7.66
C LEU A 33 -4.24 14.47 -7.70
N ILE A 34 -4.74 13.79 -6.68
CA ILE A 34 -4.84 12.32 -6.66
C ILE A 34 -5.64 11.83 -7.86
N GLN A 35 -6.81 12.43 -8.11
CA GLN A 35 -7.65 12.08 -9.26
C GLN A 35 -6.93 12.30 -10.59
N ALA A 36 -6.25 13.43 -10.77
CA ALA A 36 -5.49 13.72 -11.97
C ALA A 36 -4.33 12.72 -12.19
N VAL A 37 -3.59 12.39 -11.14
CA VAL A 37 -2.50 11.40 -11.21
C VAL A 37 -3.04 10.01 -11.55
N MET A 38 -4.17 9.62 -10.99
CA MET A 38 -4.81 8.34 -11.34
C MET A 38 -5.23 8.29 -12.80
N GLN A 39 -5.79 9.39 -13.32
CA GLN A 39 -6.26 9.49 -14.69
C GLN A 39 -5.13 9.48 -15.72
N TYR A 40 -4.03 10.19 -15.45
CA TYR A 40 -2.94 10.40 -16.42
C TYR A 40 -1.69 9.57 -16.13
N GLY A 41 -1.52 9.10 -14.90
CA GLY A 41 -0.36 8.31 -14.47
C GLY A 41 -0.52 6.81 -14.62
N GLU A 42 -1.69 6.33 -15.04
CA GLU A 42 -2.00 4.91 -15.24
C GLU A 42 -1.64 4.05 -14.01
N SER A 43 -1.75 4.60 -12.80
CA SER A 43 -1.47 3.85 -11.58
C SER A 43 -2.59 2.86 -11.28
N GLU A 44 -2.22 1.61 -11.01
CA GLU A 44 -3.16 0.53 -10.67
C GLU A 44 -3.16 0.23 -9.17
N ILE A 45 -2.21 0.83 -8.43
CA ILE A 45 -2.07 0.66 -6.98
C ILE A 45 -1.98 2.04 -6.32
N ALA A 46 -2.77 2.27 -5.27
CA ALA A 46 -2.70 3.48 -4.46
C ALA A 46 -2.47 3.16 -2.99
N THR A 47 -1.44 3.79 -2.38
CA THR A 47 -1.25 3.69 -0.93
C THR A 47 -2.26 4.56 -0.20
N ILE A 48 -2.78 4.05 0.90
CA ILE A 48 -3.69 4.79 1.78
C ILE A 48 -3.28 4.61 3.25
N ALA A 49 -3.48 5.65 4.05
CA ALA A 49 -3.38 5.52 5.50
C ALA A 49 -4.79 5.36 6.08
N LEU A 50 -5.01 4.30 6.87
CA LEU A 50 -6.33 4.01 7.44
C LEU A 50 -6.94 5.18 8.21
N ARG A 51 -6.10 5.97 8.89
CA ARG A 51 -6.52 7.20 9.59
C ARG A 51 -7.15 8.27 8.68
N ARG A 52 -6.97 8.15 7.35
CA ARG A 52 -7.56 9.06 6.36
C ARG A 52 -8.77 8.48 5.63
N ALA A 53 -9.06 7.22 5.84
CA ALA A 53 -10.27 6.55 5.37
C ALA A 53 -11.38 6.65 6.43
N ASP A 54 -11.48 7.81 7.09
CA ASP A 54 -12.53 8.07 8.08
C ASP A 54 -13.86 8.25 7.34
N ALA A 55 -14.78 7.32 7.57
CA ALA A 55 -16.10 7.32 6.93
C ALA A 55 -16.94 8.57 7.30
N ASP A 56 -16.60 9.22 8.41
CA ASP A 56 -17.28 10.44 8.89
C ASP A 56 -16.60 11.72 8.36
N SER A 57 -15.51 11.61 7.60
CA SER A 57 -14.90 12.77 6.93
C SER A 57 -15.78 13.21 5.76
N PRO A 58 -16.08 14.52 5.62
CA PRO A 58 -16.86 15.04 4.51
C PRO A 58 -16.20 14.79 3.13
N GLU A 59 -14.93 14.43 3.12
CA GLU A 59 -14.18 14.06 1.91
C GLU A 59 -13.42 12.76 2.17
N ASN A 60 -13.96 11.65 1.69
CA ASN A 60 -13.28 10.35 1.77
C ASN A 60 -12.37 10.18 0.54
N ILE A 61 -11.09 9.89 0.75
CA ILE A 61 -10.13 9.63 -0.32
C ILE A 61 -10.60 8.53 -1.28
N LEU A 62 -11.37 7.57 -0.80
CA LEU A 62 -11.88 6.46 -1.60
C LEU A 62 -12.83 6.92 -2.71
N ASP A 63 -13.51 8.07 -2.55
CA ASP A 63 -14.42 8.64 -3.54
C ASP A 63 -13.68 9.20 -4.75
N TYR A 64 -12.38 9.47 -4.60
CA TYR A 64 -11.52 10.05 -5.64
C TYR A 64 -10.65 9.00 -6.33
N LEU A 65 -10.72 7.77 -5.90
CA LEU A 65 -10.00 6.65 -6.51
C LEU A 65 -10.89 5.92 -7.53
N PRO A 66 -10.33 5.49 -8.68
CA PRO A 66 -11.08 4.71 -9.65
C PRO A 66 -11.59 3.40 -9.05
N LYS A 67 -12.79 2.99 -9.48
CA LYS A 67 -13.28 1.65 -9.12
C LYS A 67 -12.36 0.58 -9.68
N GLY A 68 -12.02 -0.39 -8.84
CA GLY A 68 -11.15 -1.51 -9.23
C GLY A 68 -9.66 -1.27 -9.04
N ILE A 69 -9.27 -0.09 -8.50
CA ILE A 69 -7.88 0.11 -8.09
C ILE A 69 -7.50 -0.82 -6.94
N THR A 70 -6.26 -1.30 -6.94
CA THR A 70 -5.71 -2.02 -5.80
C THR A 70 -5.33 -1.03 -4.70
N LEU A 71 -5.98 -1.15 -3.55
CA LEU A 71 -5.63 -0.37 -2.37
C LEU A 71 -4.44 -1.01 -1.66
N LEU A 72 -3.49 -0.19 -1.26
CA LEU A 72 -2.31 -0.58 -0.49
C LEU A 72 -2.30 0.19 0.84
N PRO A 73 -3.15 -0.22 1.81
CA PRO A 73 -3.14 0.40 3.13
C PRO A 73 -1.78 0.21 3.80
N ASN A 74 -1.35 1.24 4.54
CA ASN A 74 -0.15 1.17 5.34
C ASN A 74 -0.47 1.07 6.83
N THR A 75 0.47 0.51 7.59
CA THR A 75 0.36 0.39 9.05
C THR A 75 1.00 1.57 9.79
N SER A 76 1.03 2.73 9.15
CA SER A 76 1.64 3.94 9.69
C SER A 76 1.13 4.27 11.10
N GLY A 77 2.06 4.47 12.01
CA GLY A 77 1.80 4.69 13.42
C GLY A 77 1.97 3.43 14.29
N ALA A 78 2.12 2.26 13.70
CA ALA A 78 2.49 1.06 14.43
C ALA A 78 3.91 1.18 14.99
N ARG A 79 4.09 0.78 16.23
CA ARG A 79 5.38 0.77 16.94
C ARG A 79 5.86 -0.64 17.22
N THR A 80 4.99 -1.63 17.04
CA THR A 80 5.28 -3.06 17.21
C THR A 80 4.66 -3.87 16.08
N ALA A 81 5.14 -5.11 15.92
CA ALA A 81 4.57 -6.05 14.96
C ALA A 81 3.08 -6.31 15.22
N GLU A 82 2.70 -6.46 16.49
CA GLU A 82 1.31 -6.70 16.90
C GLU A 82 0.38 -5.55 16.48
N GLU A 83 0.83 -4.30 16.65
CA GLU A 83 0.07 -3.14 16.22
C GLU A 83 -0.08 -3.11 14.69
N ALA A 84 1.00 -3.39 13.95
CA ALA A 84 0.97 -3.47 12.49
C ALA A 84 0.01 -4.56 12.00
N VAL A 85 0.07 -5.76 12.59
CA VAL A 85 -0.84 -6.87 12.27
C VAL A 85 -2.30 -6.49 12.54
N ARG A 86 -2.57 -5.85 13.66
CA ARG A 86 -3.93 -5.38 13.99
C ARG A 86 -4.47 -4.38 12.97
N ILE A 87 -3.64 -3.40 12.56
CA ILE A 87 -4.02 -2.40 11.56
C ILE A 87 -4.27 -3.07 10.20
N ALA A 88 -3.42 -4.01 9.79
CA ALA A 88 -3.58 -4.74 8.55
C ALA A 88 -4.89 -5.54 8.51
N ARG A 89 -5.21 -6.27 9.58
CA ARG A 89 -6.47 -7.02 9.70
C ARG A 89 -7.67 -6.08 9.63
N LEU A 90 -7.61 -4.95 10.35
CA LEU A 90 -8.67 -3.94 10.30
C LEU A 90 -8.87 -3.38 8.89
N SER A 91 -7.79 -3.12 8.14
CA SER A 91 -7.91 -2.65 6.75
C SER A 91 -8.60 -3.66 5.85
N ARG A 92 -8.34 -4.96 6.03
CA ARG A 92 -9.03 -6.03 5.30
C ARG A 92 -10.51 -6.08 5.63
N GLU A 93 -10.88 -6.00 6.92
CA GLU A 93 -12.27 -5.95 7.37
C GLU A 93 -13.03 -4.73 6.82
N LEU A 94 -12.35 -3.61 6.62
CA LEU A 94 -12.90 -2.41 6.00
C LEU A 94 -12.99 -2.49 4.46
N GLY A 95 -12.63 -3.64 3.87
CA GLY A 95 -12.77 -3.87 2.43
C GLY A 95 -11.59 -3.36 1.59
N CYS A 96 -10.44 -3.04 2.19
CA CYS A 96 -9.26 -2.60 1.43
C CYS A 96 -8.54 -3.73 0.67
N GLY A 97 -9.01 -4.98 0.80
CA GLY A 97 -8.39 -6.14 0.15
C GLY A 97 -7.19 -6.69 0.93
N ASP A 98 -6.36 -7.47 0.24
CA ASP A 98 -5.29 -8.26 0.86
C ASP A 98 -3.90 -7.63 0.75
N PHE A 99 -3.73 -6.56 0.01
CA PHE A 99 -2.46 -5.84 -0.07
C PHE A 99 -2.24 -5.01 1.20
N VAL A 100 -1.01 -4.99 1.71
CA VAL A 100 -0.65 -4.14 2.85
C VAL A 100 0.82 -3.71 2.78
N LYS A 101 1.07 -2.44 3.07
CA LYS A 101 2.42 -1.90 3.28
C LYS A 101 2.70 -1.86 4.77
N ILE A 102 3.63 -2.70 5.22
CA ILE A 102 4.02 -2.75 6.63
C ILE A 102 5.00 -1.63 6.92
N GLU A 103 4.65 -0.80 7.90
CA GLU A 103 5.50 0.23 8.49
C GLU A 103 5.48 0.03 10.01
N VAL A 104 6.63 -0.32 10.60
CA VAL A 104 6.84 -0.32 12.05
C VAL A 104 7.95 0.65 12.38
N ILE A 105 7.64 1.71 13.12
CA ILE A 105 8.54 2.82 13.37
C ILE A 105 8.46 3.22 14.84
N HIS A 106 9.51 2.95 15.60
CA HIS A 106 9.59 3.33 17.02
C HIS A 106 9.82 4.81 17.23
N GLU A 107 10.61 5.41 16.34
CA GLU A 107 11.08 6.79 16.45
C GLU A 107 10.49 7.65 15.33
N SER A 108 9.64 8.60 15.68
CA SER A 108 8.87 9.40 14.72
C SER A 108 9.64 10.59 14.11
N LYS A 109 10.80 10.94 14.67
CA LYS A 109 11.58 12.09 14.18
C LYS A 109 12.26 11.82 12.85
N TYR A 110 12.84 10.63 12.70
CA TYR A 110 13.59 10.25 11.50
C TYR A 110 12.86 9.23 10.65
N LEU A 111 11.76 8.65 11.14
CA LEU A 111 10.93 7.66 10.46
C LEU A 111 11.71 6.42 10.02
N LEU A 112 12.68 6.01 10.83
CA LEU A 112 13.48 4.83 10.55
C LEU A 112 12.71 3.55 10.86
N PRO A 113 12.67 2.58 9.95
CA PRO A 113 11.94 1.35 10.17
C PRO A 113 12.64 0.44 11.17
N ASP A 114 11.86 -0.28 11.97
CA ASP A 114 12.32 -1.42 12.75
C ASP A 114 12.24 -2.69 11.89
N ASN A 115 13.41 -3.18 11.43
CA ASN A 115 13.46 -4.34 10.55
C ASN A 115 12.97 -5.61 11.25
N GLN A 116 13.28 -5.83 12.53
CA GLN A 116 12.90 -7.05 13.24
C GLN A 116 11.38 -7.15 13.40
N GLU A 117 10.77 -6.06 13.86
CA GLU A 117 9.31 -5.99 14.01
C GLU A 117 8.60 -6.05 12.64
N THR A 118 9.18 -5.43 11.60
CA THR A 118 8.66 -5.51 10.23
C THR A 118 8.70 -6.94 9.69
N ILE A 119 9.78 -7.68 9.89
CA ILE A 119 9.90 -9.09 9.48
C ILE A 119 8.87 -9.95 10.23
N ARG A 120 8.74 -9.75 11.54
CA ARG A 120 7.78 -10.49 12.37
C ARG A 120 6.33 -10.24 11.93
N ALA A 121 5.95 -9.00 11.68
CA ALA A 121 4.63 -8.66 11.15
C ALA A 121 4.40 -9.28 9.77
N THR A 122 5.42 -9.22 8.90
CA THR A 122 5.37 -9.81 7.56
C THR A 122 5.15 -11.32 7.60
N GLU A 123 5.85 -12.04 8.47
CA GLU A 123 5.69 -13.48 8.62
C GLU A 123 4.27 -13.87 9.02
N ILE A 124 3.69 -13.14 9.98
CA ILE A 124 2.31 -13.38 10.43
C ILE A 124 1.31 -13.14 9.30
N LEU A 125 1.40 -11.98 8.66
CA LEU A 125 0.43 -11.56 7.64
C LEU A 125 0.55 -12.37 6.35
N ALA A 126 1.76 -12.76 5.95
CA ALA A 126 1.95 -13.63 4.80
C ALA A 126 1.28 -15.01 5.00
N LYS A 127 1.35 -15.58 6.22
CA LYS A 127 0.63 -16.82 6.57
C LYS A 127 -0.90 -16.66 6.53
N GLU A 128 -1.39 -15.45 6.71
CA GLU A 128 -2.80 -15.09 6.62
C GLU A 128 -3.26 -14.73 5.21
N GLY A 129 -2.38 -14.88 4.22
CA GLY A 129 -2.68 -14.63 2.81
C GLY A 129 -2.63 -13.17 2.38
N PHE A 130 -1.98 -12.29 3.16
CA PHE A 130 -1.73 -10.94 2.70
C PHE A 130 -0.59 -10.88 1.68
N VAL A 131 -0.71 -9.97 0.72
CA VAL A 131 0.39 -9.54 -0.14
C VAL A 131 1.13 -8.42 0.58
N VAL A 132 2.23 -8.77 1.24
CA VAL A 132 2.95 -7.86 2.12
C VAL A 132 4.06 -7.12 1.36
N MET A 133 4.07 -5.80 1.48
CA MET A 133 5.12 -4.91 0.98
C MET A 133 5.81 -4.25 2.19
N PRO A 134 6.95 -4.77 2.66
CA PRO A 134 7.61 -4.28 3.87
C PRO A 134 8.37 -2.98 3.62
N TYR A 135 8.20 -1.98 4.50
CA TYR A 135 9.07 -0.82 4.60
C TYR A 135 10.20 -1.12 5.58
N MET A 136 11.40 -1.34 5.04
CA MET A 136 12.55 -1.73 5.83
C MET A 136 13.87 -1.37 5.14
N TYR A 137 14.96 -1.38 5.89
CA TYR A 137 16.29 -1.30 5.31
C TYR A 137 16.63 -2.59 4.56
N PRO A 138 17.39 -2.49 3.44
CA PRO A 138 17.92 -3.65 2.75
C PRO A 138 19.11 -4.22 3.53
N ASP A 139 18.82 -4.87 4.64
CA ASP A 139 19.78 -5.52 5.52
C ASP A 139 19.72 -7.02 5.27
N LEU A 140 20.89 -7.62 5.04
CA LEU A 140 21.04 -9.06 4.78
C LEU A 140 21.45 -9.85 6.02
N ILE A 141 21.54 -9.22 7.19
CA ILE A 141 21.98 -9.83 8.44
C ILE A 141 20.78 -10.10 9.34
#